data_3c6e9e30f63fbd524dcbc4de1db001cc
#
_entry.id   3c6e9e30f63fbd524dcbc4de1db001cc
#
_cell.length_a   1.000
_cell.length_b   1.000
_cell.length_c   1.000
_cell.angle_alpha   90.00
_cell.angle_beta   90.00
_cell.angle_gamma   90.00
#
_symmetry.space_group_name_H-M   'P 1'
#
loop_
_entity.id
_entity.type
_entity.pdbx_description
1 polymer ?
#
loop_
_entity_poly.entity_id
_entity_poly.type
_entity_poly.pdbx_seq_one_letter_code
_entity_poly.pdbx_strand_id
1 'polypeptide(L)'
;MAVKATNQVTLIDVTDAYSVMLTSESYTFVGGTGGVGSGQTCTTEAVAFCGSNQCSSVAVTAADISCPTGISATVENSGTSRVKITFKTTATISAACEATIPVVVDGITMNKKFSFAVAKTGRR
;
A
#
# COMPACT_ATOMS: atom_id res chain seq x y z
N MET A 1 -29.84 4.32 28.04
CA MET A 1 -29.76 4.28 27.71
C MET A 1 -29.23 4.39 27.23
N ALA A 2 -29.27 4.51 27.14
CA ALA A 2 -28.99 4.52 26.64
C ALA A 2 -28.37 4.64 26.15
N VAL A 3 -28.29 4.83 26.31
CA VAL A 3 -27.98 4.94 25.80
C VAL A 3 -27.31 4.81 25.46
N LYS A 4 -27.30 4.65 25.82
CA LYS A 4 -26.87 4.51 25.40
C LYS A 4 -26.22 4.29 24.91
N ALA A 5 -26.48 4.02 25.82
CA ALA A 5 -25.73 3.52 25.02
C ALA A 5 -25.42 3.73 23.70
N THR A 6 -25.52 4.16 23.34
CA THR A 6 -25.40 4.43 22.04
C THR A 6 -24.26 5.22 21.63
N ASN A 7 -23.54 5.89 22.40
CA ASN A 7 -22.59 6.84 21.90
C ASN A 7 -21.20 6.31 21.69
N GLN A 8 -20.79 5.36 22.43
CA GLN A 8 -19.52 4.78 22.18
C GLN A 8 -19.51 4.02 20.88
N VAL A 9 -20.66 3.59 20.50
CA VAL A 9 -20.82 2.99 19.20
C VAL A 9 -20.40 3.95 18.13
N THR A 10 -20.64 5.22 18.35
CA THR A 10 -20.26 6.23 17.39
C THR A 10 -18.77 6.27 17.15
N LEU A 11 -17.98 6.09 18.17
CA LEU A 11 -16.55 6.07 17.99
C LEU A 11 -16.10 4.91 17.13
N ILE A 12 -16.69 3.76 17.36
CA ILE A 12 -16.38 2.60 16.56
C ILE A 12 -16.78 2.84 15.11
N ASP A 13 -17.91 3.47 14.94
CA ASP A 13 -18.40 3.76 13.60
C ASP A 13 -17.48 4.68 12.84
N VAL A 14 -16.85 5.63 13.49
CA VAL A 14 -15.93 6.53 12.82
C VAL A 14 -14.76 5.73 12.26
N THR A 15 -14.22 4.81 13.03
CA THR A 15 -13.12 4.00 12.56
C THR A 15 -13.57 3.10 11.41
N ASP A 16 -14.76 2.53 11.55
CA ASP A 16 -15.27 1.64 10.51
C ASP A 16 -15.63 2.36 9.24
N ALA A 17 -15.92 3.65 9.32
CA ALA A 17 -16.31 4.41 8.15
C ALA A 17 -15.15 4.66 7.21
N TYR A 18 -13.92 4.61 7.70
CA TYR A 18 -12.77 4.82 6.85
C TYR A 18 -12.35 3.51 6.19
N SER A 19 -12.07 3.59 4.91
CA SER A 19 -11.51 2.45 4.20
C SER A 19 -10.41 2.95 3.27
N VAL A 20 -9.41 2.13 3.07
CA VAL A 20 -8.29 2.44 2.22
C VAL A 20 -8.22 1.37 1.15
N MET A 21 -8.05 1.79 -0.09
CA MET A 21 -7.81 0.83 -1.16
C MET A 21 -6.60 1.24 -1.95
N LEU A 22 -5.94 0.24 -2.49
CA LEU A 22 -4.86 0.45 -3.45
C LEU A 22 -5.42 0.13 -4.83
N THR A 23 -5.02 0.92 -5.82
CA THR A 23 -5.47 0.66 -7.18
C THR A 23 -4.91 -0.65 -7.71
N SER A 24 -3.77 -1.07 -7.17
CA SER A 24 -3.20 -2.40 -7.41
C SER A 24 -2.67 -2.89 -6.09
N GLU A 25 -2.91 -4.17 -5.79
CA GLU A 25 -2.44 -4.74 -4.54
C GLU A 25 -1.37 -5.79 -4.76
N SER A 26 -0.99 -6.01 -6.01
CA SER A 26 0.06 -6.95 -6.34
C SER A 26 0.66 -6.63 -7.69
N TYR A 27 1.85 -7.11 -7.89
CA TYR A 27 2.54 -6.98 -9.16
C TYR A 27 3.46 -8.17 -9.35
N THR A 28 3.55 -8.66 -10.56
CA THR A 28 4.44 -9.75 -10.90
C THR A 28 5.60 -9.20 -11.71
N PHE A 29 6.78 -9.27 -11.13
CA PHE A 29 8.00 -8.94 -11.87
C PHE A 29 8.39 -10.13 -12.73
N VAL A 30 8.88 -9.85 -13.91
CA VAL A 30 9.31 -10.89 -14.84
C VAL A 30 10.82 -10.85 -14.93
N GLY A 31 11.45 -11.99 -14.71
CA GLY A 31 12.90 -12.09 -14.75
C GLY A 31 13.35 -13.37 -15.44
N GLY A 32 14.64 -13.61 -15.39
CA GLY A 32 15.21 -14.84 -15.93
C GLY A 32 15.23 -15.94 -14.89
N THR A 33 16.02 -16.96 -15.13
CA THR A 33 16.10 -18.11 -14.24
C THR A 33 16.63 -17.76 -12.86
N GLY A 34 17.47 -16.73 -12.77
CA GLY A 34 18.02 -16.30 -11.50
C GLY A 34 17.14 -15.33 -10.73
N GLY A 35 16.03 -14.88 -11.33
CA GLY A 35 15.13 -13.93 -10.70
C GLY A 35 15.06 -12.64 -11.47
N VAL A 36 14.53 -11.62 -10.78
CA VAL A 36 14.30 -10.31 -11.35
C VAL A 36 15.48 -9.41 -11.03
N GLY A 37 16.05 -8.80 -12.06
CA GLY A 37 17.18 -7.88 -11.85
C GLY A 37 16.74 -6.56 -11.26
N SER A 38 17.71 -5.73 -10.89
CA SER A 38 17.43 -4.42 -10.34
C SER A 38 16.93 -3.47 -11.43
N GLY A 39 16.26 -2.40 -11.01
CA GLY A 39 15.82 -1.36 -11.92
C GLY A 39 14.40 -1.52 -12.45
N GLN A 40 13.68 -2.56 -12.06
CA GLN A 40 12.29 -2.70 -12.48
C GLN A 40 11.39 -1.97 -11.50
N THR A 41 10.31 -1.40 -12.01
CA THR A 41 9.42 -0.60 -11.19
C THR A 41 7.98 -1.04 -11.36
N CYS A 42 7.18 -0.79 -10.33
CA CYS A 42 5.74 -0.88 -10.43
C CYS A 42 5.14 0.20 -9.54
N THR A 43 3.91 0.56 -9.84
CA THR A 43 3.26 1.68 -9.18
C THR A 43 1.87 1.29 -8.72
N THR A 44 1.50 1.78 -7.54
CA THR A 44 0.13 1.67 -7.07
C THR A 44 -0.28 3.03 -6.51
N GLU A 45 -1.56 3.23 -6.36
CA GLU A 45 -2.07 4.46 -5.77
C GLU A 45 -2.96 4.12 -4.60
N ALA A 46 -2.85 4.93 -3.54
CA ALA A 46 -3.65 4.76 -2.34
C ALA A 46 -4.73 5.82 -2.33
N VAL A 47 -5.96 5.38 -2.12
CA VAL A 47 -7.10 6.28 -1.95
C VAL A 47 -7.85 5.84 -0.71
N ALA A 48 -8.54 6.77 -0.09
CA ALA A 48 -9.29 6.47 1.12
C ALA A 48 -10.69 7.06 1.01
N PHE A 49 -11.60 6.42 1.70
CA PHE A 49 -13.00 6.85 1.72
C PHE A 49 -13.50 6.90 3.15
N CYS A 50 -14.35 7.85 3.41
CA CYS A 50 -15.12 7.90 4.64
C CYS A 50 -16.57 7.70 4.24
N GLY A 51 -17.09 6.49 4.47
CA GLY A 51 -18.36 6.12 3.91
C GLY A 51 -18.30 6.13 2.40
N SER A 52 -19.14 6.90 1.76
CA SER A 52 -19.16 6.99 0.31
C SER A 52 -18.34 8.19 -0.21
N ASN A 53 -17.75 8.96 0.68
CA ASN A 53 -17.01 10.17 0.30
C ASN A 53 -15.51 9.88 0.26
N GLN A 54 -14.89 10.27 -0.85
CA GLN A 54 -13.45 10.12 -0.97
C GLN A 54 -12.74 11.15 -0.11
N CYS A 55 -11.75 10.69 0.64
CA CYS A 55 -10.98 11.59 1.50
C CYS A 55 -10.05 12.44 0.64
N SER A 56 -9.92 13.71 0.99
CA SER A 56 -9.12 14.63 0.21
C SER A 56 -7.67 14.69 0.66
N SER A 57 -7.34 14.08 1.78
CA SER A 57 -5.97 14.11 2.30
C SER A 57 -5.60 12.74 2.80
N VAL A 58 -4.79 12.06 2.02
CA VAL A 58 -4.27 10.74 2.34
C VAL A 58 -2.77 10.88 2.42
N ALA A 59 -2.18 10.47 3.51
CA ALA A 59 -0.74 10.63 3.73
C ALA A 59 -0.05 9.28 3.75
N VAL A 60 1.06 9.18 3.04
CA VAL A 60 1.94 8.02 3.08
C VAL A 60 3.35 8.54 3.10
N THR A 61 4.16 8.04 4.03
CA THR A 61 5.55 8.42 4.12
C THR A 61 6.42 7.27 3.64
N ALA A 62 7.28 7.55 2.67
CA ALA A 62 8.12 6.50 2.08
C ALA A 62 8.96 5.80 3.14
N ALA A 63 9.47 6.54 4.11
CA ALA A 63 10.32 5.95 5.14
C ALA A 63 9.57 4.98 6.05
N ASP A 64 8.24 5.09 6.10
CA ASP A 64 7.43 4.22 6.93
C ASP A 64 6.98 2.97 6.19
N ILE A 65 7.17 2.91 4.88
CA ILE A 65 6.79 1.73 4.11
C ILE A 65 7.81 0.63 4.40
N SER A 66 7.29 -0.51 4.85
CA SER A 66 8.14 -1.65 5.13
C SER A 66 8.35 -2.43 3.84
N CYS A 67 9.54 -2.32 3.27
CA CYS A 67 9.85 -2.98 2.01
C CYS A 67 10.67 -4.23 2.26
N PRO A 68 10.45 -5.27 1.46
CA PRO A 68 11.33 -6.44 1.55
C PRO A 68 12.72 -6.11 1.02
N THR A 69 13.68 -6.93 1.38
CA THR A 69 15.04 -6.75 0.92
C THR A 69 15.09 -6.75 -0.60
N GLY A 70 15.75 -5.77 -1.18
CA GLY A 70 15.89 -5.66 -2.62
C GLY A 70 14.81 -4.84 -3.29
N ILE A 71 13.91 -4.23 -2.52
CA ILE A 71 12.88 -3.36 -3.07
C ILE A 71 12.85 -2.06 -2.27
N SER A 72 12.76 -0.95 -2.98
CA SER A 72 12.62 0.35 -2.35
C SER A 72 11.31 0.98 -2.79
N ALA A 73 10.84 1.96 -2.02
CA ALA A 73 9.58 2.64 -2.31
C ALA A 73 9.80 4.13 -2.33
N THR A 74 9.11 4.81 -3.23
CA THR A 74 9.05 6.26 -3.24
C THR A 74 7.58 6.66 -3.26
N VAL A 75 7.29 7.86 -2.77
CA VAL A 75 5.92 8.34 -2.62
C VAL A 75 5.81 9.71 -3.27
N GLU A 76 4.75 9.89 -4.04
CA GLU A 76 4.41 11.18 -4.63
C GLU A 76 2.98 11.55 -4.26
N ASN A 77 2.73 12.83 -4.17
CA ASN A 77 1.38 13.36 -3.94
C ASN A 77 0.82 12.98 -2.56
N SER A 78 1.70 12.78 -1.58
CA SER A 78 1.24 12.54 -0.22
C SER A 78 0.48 13.78 0.28
N GLY A 79 -0.62 13.55 0.97
CA GLY A 79 -1.46 14.63 1.46
C GLY A 79 -2.54 15.06 0.49
N THR A 80 -2.73 14.30 -0.59
CA THR A 80 -3.79 14.57 -1.56
C THR A 80 -4.78 13.42 -1.55
N SER A 81 -5.78 13.50 -2.41
CA SER A 81 -6.81 12.46 -2.46
C SER A 81 -6.29 11.16 -3.08
N ARG A 82 -5.13 11.20 -3.71
CA ARG A 82 -4.58 10.03 -4.38
C ARG A 82 -3.06 10.07 -4.26
N VAL A 83 -2.51 9.14 -3.51
CA VAL A 83 -1.08 9.08 -3.24
C VAL A 83 -0.48 8.02 -4.14
N LYS A 84 0.59 8.37 -4.83
CA LYS A 84 1.25 7.44 -5.74
C LYS A 84 2.46 6.83 -5.07
N ILE A 85 2.53 5.52 -5.06
CA ILE A 85 3.65 4.78 -4.46
C ILE A 85 4.30 3.98 -5.57
N THR A 86 5.60 4.17 -5.75
CA THR A 86 6.38 3.46 -6.75
C THR A 86 7.37 2.55 -6.03
N PHE A 87 7.35 1.27 -6.39
CA PHE A 87 8.31 0.31 -5.89
C PHE A 87 9.32 0.03 -6.99
N LYS A 88 10.57 -0.12 -6.57
CA LYS A 88 11.66 -0.35 -7.51
C LYS A 88 12.58 -1.43 -6.97
N THR A 89 12.95 -2.37 -7.83
CA THR A 89 13.91 -3.38 -7.42
C THR A 89 15.30 -2.76 -7.39
N THR A 90 16.00 -2.98 -6.29
CA THR A 90 17.36 -2.47 -6.10
C THR A 90 18.39 -3.59 -6.07
N ALA A 91 17.92 -4.83 -6.06
CA ALA A 91 18.78 -6.01 -6.08
C ALA A 91 17.98 -7.12 -6.72
N THR A 92 18.63 -8.26 -6.94
CA THR A 92 17.96 -9.39 -7.56
C THR A 92 16.93 -9.98 -6.61
N ILE A 93 15.71 -10.18 -7.10
CA ILE A 93 14.61 -10.74 -6.36
C ILE A 93 14.30 -12.11 -6.94
N SER A 94 14.37 -13.15 -6.13
CA SER A 94 14.17 -14.51 -6.63
C SER A 94 12.93 -15.19 -6.06
N ALA A 95 12.25 -14.56 -5.13
CA ALA A 95 11.07 -15.17 -4.49
C ALA A 95 10.02 -14.08 -4.22
N ALA A 96 8.80 -14.53 -4.07
CA ALA A 96 7.70 -13.63 -3.76
C ALA A 96 7.91 -12.96 -2.41
N CYS A 97 7.43 -11.75 -2.28
CA CYS A 97 7.57 -10.98 -1.04
C CYS A 97 6.47 -9.94 -0.96
N GLU A 98 6.44 -9.21 0.15
CA GLU A 98 5.40 -8.22 0.42
C GLU A 98 5.97 -6.94 1.00
N ALA A 99 5.32 -5.84 0.69
CA ALA A 99 5.57 -4.57 1.38
C ALA A 99 4.33 -4.19 2.18
N THR A 100 4.53 -3.44 3.25
CA THR A 100 3.44 -2.92 4.06
C THR A 100 3.45 -1.41 3.95
N ILE A 101 2.31 -0.84 3.58
CA ILE A 101 2.15 0.60 3.36
C ILE A 101 1.24 1.14 4.45
N PRO A 102 1.77 1.92 5.40
CA PRO A 102 0.91 2.58 6.39
C PRO A 102 0.30 3.82 5.77
N VAL A 103 -1.00 3.82 5.65
CA VAL A 103 -1.76 4.92 5.06
C VAL A 103 -2.45 5.66 6.18
N VAL A 104 -2.21 6.96 6.27
CA VAL A 104 -2.74 7.79 7.35
C VAL A 104 -3.81 8.71 6.80
N VAL A 105 -4.99 8.62 7.39
CA VAL A 105 -6.13 9.47 7.02
C VAL A 105 -6.72 10.01 8.31
N ASP A 106 -6.74 11.34 8.44
CA ASP A 106 -7.30 12.00 9.64
C ASP A 106 -6.74 11.45 10.93
N GLY A 107 -5.42 11.19 10.93
CA GLY A 107 -4.75 10.67 12.12
C GLY A 107 -4.92 9.19 12.37
N ILE A 108 -5.64 8.50 11.50
CA ILE A 108 -5.87 7.05 11.62
C ILE A 108 -4.93 6.35 10.66
N THR A 109 -4.13 5.42 11.18
CA THR A 109 -3.19 4.66 10.36
C THR A 109 -3.80 3.32 10.00
N MET A 110 -3.85 3.03 8.71
CA MET A 110 -4.34 1.76 8.22
C MET A 110 -3.25 1.15 7.36
N ASN A 111 -2.84 -0.07 7.70
CA ASN A 111 -1.76 -0.73 7.00
C ASN A 111 -2.31 -1.53 5.84
N LYS A 112 -1.76 -1.29 4.65
CA LYS A 112 -2.13 -2.04 3.45
C LYS A 112 -0.93 -2.83 2.98
N LYS A 113 -1.18 -3.97 2.38
CA LYS A 113 -0.11 -4.82 1.90
C LYS A 113 -0.09 -4.83 0.39
N PHE A 114 1.11 -4.83 -0.16
CA PHE A 114 1.32 -4.95 -1.59
C PHE A 114 2.20 -6.16 -1.82
N SER A 115 1.72 -7.08 -2.64
CA SER A 115 2.40 -8.36 -2.85
C SER A 115 3.19 -8.34 -4.14
N PHE A 116 4.40 -8.87 -4.09
CA PHE A 116 5.24 -9.02 -5.26
C PHE A 116 5.39 -10.49 -5.58
N ALA A 117 5.15 -10.84 -6.81
CA ALA A 117 5.41 -12.18 -7.30
C ALA A 117 6.54 -12.12 -8.30
N VAL A 118 7.21 -13.24 -8.51
CA VAL A 118 8.31 -13.33 -9.44
C VAL A 118 7.99 -14.41 -10.45
N ALA A 119 7.97 -14.03 -11.72
CA ALA A 119 7.81 -14.98 -12.82
C ALA A 119 9.19 -15.16 -13.48
N LYS A 120 9.71 -16.37 -13.42
CA LYS A 120 11.01 -16.66 -14.02
C LYS A 120 10.77 -17.26 -15.40
N THR A 121 11.29 -16.59 -16.41
CA THR A 121 10.98 -16.97 -17.78
C THR A 121 12.04 -17.80 -18.45
N GLY A 122 13.19 -17.90 -17.84
CA GLY A 122 14.26 -18.58 -18.48
C GLY A 122 14.02 -20.05 -18.56
N ARG A 123 14.10 -20.72 -19.34
CA ARG A 123 13.92 -21.90 -19.34
C ARG A 123 14.84 -22.45 -19.88
N ARG A 124 15.34 -22.49 -20.00
CA ARG A 124 16.05 -22.87 -20.54
C ARG A 124 16.68 -22.75 -20.89
#